data_cf55cd8b04ef0aaceeb68538a704fd72
#
_entry.id   cf55cd8b04ef0aaceeb68538a704fd72
#
_cell.length_a   1.000
_cell.length_b   1.000
_cell.length_c   1.000
_cell.angle_alpha   90.00
_cell.angle_beta   90.00
_cell.angle_gamma   90.00
#
_symmetry.space_group_name_H-M   'P 1'
#
loop_
_entity.id
_entity.type
_entity.pdbx_description
1 polymer ?
#
loop_
_entity_poly.entity_id
_entity_poly.type
_entity_poly.pdbx_seq_one_letter_code
_entity_poly.pdbx_strand_id
1 'polypeptide(L)'
;YQVTGRDDFARTSRDILRYLIRDMTSPEGGFYSATDADSVGPSGKRQEGWYFTWTRDELEAALNEQAFALVSSYYGITAEGNFEGRNILHAPRALAEIATELNIELHIAQQLLEEARETLYHARATRPVPLRDEKILTSWNALTISAFARAALILANSDYADQATRAADFLLTHLKNDGRLFRSYAGGRARVPAYLDDYAFLIAALLDLYEATSEPRWMEEALIFDEVLAAAFEDPQGGFFRSGNDHESMLTREKPGYDGAEPSGNSVQLLNLMRLHEFTTDDTYRQRAEKTLRAFGTPLQQSPAALSEMLLAIDFRVDTPKEIIIVAADTPSAAEPFLVEFRATFLPNRILSVVAENDQFDRHASLIPLIEGKFARDGRTTAYVCENRICDLPTTDPSVFAAQLQATRTP
;
A
#
# COMPACT_ATOMS: atom_id res chain seq x y z
N TYR A 1 4.35 -4.38 -11.91
CA TYR A 1 5.40 -3.59 -12.56
C TYR A 1 6.77 -4.25 -12.33
N GLN A 2 7.27 -4.38 -11.10
CA GLN A 2 8.61 -4.93 -10.81
C GLN A 2 8.84 -6.34 -11.39
N VAL A 3 7.83 -7.22 -11.37
CA VAL A 3 7.94 -8.60 -11.88
C VAL A 3 8.08 -8.64 -13.40
N THR A 4 7.42 -7.72 -14.11
CA THR A 4 7.24 -7.83 -15.57
C THR A 4 7.94 -6.73 -16.36
N GLY A 5 8.33 -5.63 -15.73
CA GLY A 5 8.81 -4.39 -16.37
C GLY A 5 7.74 -3.64 -17.18
N ARG A 6 6.48 -4.06 -17.12
CA ARG A 6 5.39 -3.48 -17.94
C ARG A 6 4.95 -2.12 -17.39
N ASP A 7 5.16 -1.08 -18.16
CA ASP A 7 4.80 0.31 -17.80
C ASP A 7 3.30 0.54 -17.63
N ASP A 8 2.44 -0.26 -18.25
CA ASP A 8 1.00 -0.14 -18.09
C ASP A 8 0.54 -0.43 -16.66
N PHE A 9 1.22 -1.34 -15.93
CA PHE A 9 0.95 -1.55 -14.51
C PHE A 9 1.37 -0.35 -13.66
N ALA A 10 2.53 0.25 -13.93
CA ALA A 10 2.97 1.46 -13.24
C ALA A 10 2.03 2.64 -13.51
N ARG A 11 1.57 2.81 -14.76
CA ARG A 11 0.59 3.84 -15.14
C ARG A 11 -0.73 3.66 -14.42
N THR A 12 -1.28 2.43 -14.40
CA THR A 12 -2.53 2.12 -13.70
C THR A 12 -2.42 2.43 -12.20
N SER A 13 -1.28 2.08 -11.58
CA SER A 13 -1.03 2.42 -10.17
C SER A 13 -1.03 3.93 -9.94
N ARG A 14 -0.34 4.69 -10.80
CA ARG A 14 -0.34 6.17 -10.73
C ARG A 14 -1.74 6.77 -10.91
N ASP A 15 -2.55 6.21 -11.80
CA ASP A 15 -3.92 6.68 -12.05
C ASP A 15 -4.82 6.46 -10.83
N ILE A 16 -4.69 5.31 -10.15
CA ILE A 16 -5.43 5.02 -8.91
C ILE A 16 -5.00 6.00 -7.80
N LEU A 17 -3.70 6.19 -7.60
CA LEU A 17 -3.18 7.11 -6.59
C LEU A 17 -3.59 8.56 -6.88
N ARG A 18 -3.57 8.99 -8.15
CA ARG A 18 -4.08 10.30 -8.58
C ARG A 18 -5.55 10.50 -8.22
N TYR A 19 -6.40 9.49 -8.43
CA TYR A 19 -7.79 9.52 -8.01
C TYR A 19 -7.93 9.72 -6.49
N LEU A 20 -7.19 8.96 -5.69
CA LEU A 20 -7.23 9.07 -4.23
C LEU A 20 -6.79 10.47 -3.75
N ILE A 21 -5.72 11.02 -4.32
CA ILE A 21 -5.25 12.37 -4.00
C ILE A 21 -6.32 13.41 -4.34
N ARG A 22 -6.88 13.33 -5.55
CA ARG A 22 -7.77 14.35 -6.09
C ARG A 22 -9.17 14.32 -5.48
N ASP A 23 -9.75 13.11 -5.32
CA ASP A 23 -11.17 12.94 -5.04
C ASP A 23 -11.46 12.44 -3.61
N MET A 24 -10.49 11.74 -2.97
CA MET A 24 -10.73 11.07 -1.70
C MET A 24 -9.91 11.62 -0.52
N THR A 25 -9.02 12.59 -0.74
CA THR A 25 -8.21 13.18 0.34
C THR A 25 -8.98 14.32 1.03
N SER A 26 -9.02 14.28 2.37
CA SER A 26 -9.54 15.38 3.17
C SER A 26 -8.54 16.54 3.21
N PRO A 27 -8.98 17.77 3.47
CA PRO A 27 -8.06 18.92 3.65
C PRO A 27 -7.04 18.71 4.78
N GLU A 28 -7.36 17.88 5.76
CA GLU A 28 -6.51 17.58 6.91
C GLU A 28 -5.53 16.42 6.65
N GLY A 29 -5.64 15.70 5.51
CA GLY A 29 -4.69 14.67 5.07
C GLY A 29 -5.21 13.23 5.11
N GLY A 30 -6.27 12.93 5.86
CA GLY A 30 -6.87 11.59 5.86
C GLY A 30 -7.68 11.30 4.59
N PHE A 31 -7.93 10.03 4.29
CA PHE A 31 -8.73 9.61 3.15
C PHE A 31 -10.16 9.28 3.57
N TYR A 32 -11.13 9.80 2.83
CA TYR A 32 -12.55 9.50 2.97
C TYR A 32 -12.86 8.05 2.59
N SER A 33 -13.96 7.49 3.13
CA SER A 33 -14.23 6.05 2.98
C SER A 33 -14.83 5.65 1.66
N ALA A 34 -15.82 6.39 1.13
CA ALA A 34 -16.51 5.98 -0.08
C ALA A 34 -17.25 7.13 -0.78
N THR A 35 -17.62 6.90 -2.03
CA THR A 35 -18.64 7.68 -2.74
C THR A 35 -19.85 6.78 -3.01
N ASP A 36 -21.06 7.37 -2.98
CA ASP A 36 -22.29 6.67 -3.33
C ASP A 36 -22.24 6.23 -4.82
N ALA A 37 -22.83 5.10 -5.14
CA ALA A 37 -23.04 4.66 -6.50
C ALA A 37 -24.08 5.53 -7.22
N ASP A 38 -25.03 6.07 -6.46
CA ASP A 38 -26.13 6.87 -6.97
C ASP A 38 -25.78 8.36 -7.07
N SER A 39 -26.22 8.99 -8.15
CA SER A 39 -26.20 10.44 -8.32
C SER A 39 -27.47 10.95 -8.97
N VAL A 40 -27.71 12.27 -8.90
CA VAL A 40 -28.92 12.86 -9.48
C VAL A 40 -28.76 12.98 -10.99
N GLY A 41 -29.59 12.24 -11.74
CA GLY A 41 -29.64 12.31 -13.19
C GLY A 41 -30.47 13.48 -13.73
N PRO A 42 -30.55 13.64 -15.06
CA PRO A 42 -31.27 14.75 -15.71
C PRO A 42 -32.77 14.83 -15.36
N SER A 43 -33.38 13.71 -14.99
CA SER A 43 -34.78 13.63 -14.56
C SER A 43 -35.04 14.18 -13.14
N GLY A 44 -33.97 14.60 -12.43
CA GLY A 44 -34.03 14.97 -11.01
C GLY A 44 -34.12 13.78 -10.05
N LYS A 45 -34.13 12.54 -10.56
CA LYS A 45 -34.13 11.32 -9.75
C LYS A 45 -32.72 10.78 -9.57
N ARG A 46 -32.48 10.11 -8.45
CA ARG A 46 -31.23 9.37 -8.22
C ARG A 46 -31.22 8.15 -9.12
N GLN A 47 -30.06 7.88 -9.71
CA GLN A 47 -29.78 6.76 -10.60
C GLN A 47 -28.40 6.20 -10.29
N GLU A 48 -28.33 4.88 -10.20
CA GLU A 48 -27.05 4.18 -10.01
C GLU A 48 -26.13 4.39 -11.21
N GLY A 49 -24.89 4.69 -10.94
CA GLY A 49 -23.84 4.82 -11.94
C GLY A 49 -23.96 6.02 -12.87
N TRP A 50 -25.02 6.85 -12.79
CA TRP A 50 -25.22 7.95 -13.76
C TRP A 50 -24.03 8.92 -13.84
N TYR A 51 -23.44 9.27 -12.72
CA TYR A 51 -22.26 10.15 -12.69
C TYR A 51 -21.09 9.59 -13.48
N PHE A 52 -20.86 8.27 -13.42
CA PHE A 52 -19.67 7.61 -13.96
C PHE A 52 -19.86 7.05 -15.37
N THR A 53 -21.09 6.88 -15.84
CA THR A 53 -21.40 6.27 -17.13
C THR A 53 -21.68 7.33 -18.21
N TRP A 54 -21.59 6.89 -19.48
CA TRP A 54 -21.70 7.78 -20.64
C TRP A 54 -22.62 7.18 -21.69
N THR A 55 -23.45 8.01 -22.34
CA THR A 55 -24.03 7.63 -23.63
C THR A 55 -22.99 7.85 -24.73
N ARG A 56 -23.18 7.21 -25.88
CA ARG A 56 -22.36 7.45 -27.05
C ARG A 56 -22.40 8.92 -27.47
N ASP A 57 -23.60 9.50 -27.49
CA ASP A 57 -23.82 10.89 -27.90
C ASP A 57 -23.12 11.90 -26.96
N GLU A 58 -23.11 11.63 -25.65
CA GLU A 58 -22.37 12.46 -24.68
C GLU A 58 -20.87 12.44 -24.94
N LEU A 59 -20.29 11.28 -25.32
CA LEU A 59 -18.88 11.17 -25.67
C LEU A 59 -18.55 11.88 -26.99
N GLU A 60 -19.41 11.73 -28.01
CA GLU A 60 -19.26 12.38 -29.31
C GLU A 60 -19.36 13.90 -29.20
N ALA A 61 -20.24 14.41 -28.33
CA ALA A 61 -20.35 15.84 -28.06
C ALA A 61 -19.17 16.42 -27.26
N ALA A 62 -18.51 15.62 -26.45
CA ALA A 62 -17.41 16.06 -25.58
C ALA A 62 -16.03 16.01 -26.28
N LEU A 63 -15.86 15.17 -27.28
CA LEU A 63 -14.56 14.86 -27.90
C LEU A 63 -14.54 15.28 -29.37
N ASN A 64 -13.36 15.61 -29.91
CA ASN A 64 -13.19 15.76 -31.35
C ASN A 64 -13.26 14.38 -32.05
N GLU A 65 -13.45 14.37 -33.37
CA GLU A 65 -13.67 13.16 -34.16
C GLU A 65 -12.58 12.09 -33.97
N GLN A 66 -11.30 12.51 -33.94
CA GLN A 66 -10.19 11.58 -33.76
C GLN A 66 -10.14 10.98 -32.35
N ALA A 67 -10.32 11.79 -31.34
CA ALA A 67 -10.38 11.36 -29.95
C ALA A 67 -11.60 10.47 -29.70
N PHE A 68 -12.76 10.80 -30.28
CA PHE A 68 -13.96 9.96 -30.16
C PHE A 68 -13.78 8.60 -30.83
N ALA A 69 -13.17 8.53 -32.01
CA ALA A 69 -12.88 7.24 -32.68
C ALA A 69 -11.95 6.36 -31.82
N LEU A 70 -10.87 6.95 -31.26
CA LEU A 70 -9.95 6.23 -30.38
C LEU A 70 -10.63 5.77 -29.10
N VAL A 71 -11.34 6.65 -28.39
CA VAL A 71 -12.05 6.38 -27.13
C VAL A 71 -13.11 5.34 -27.31
N SER A 72 -13.89 5.41 -28.41
CA SER A 72 -14.96 4.45 -28.71
C SER A 72 -14.41 3.05 -28.94
N SER A 73 -13.32 2.92 -29.69
CA SER A 73 -12.66 1.64 -29.93
C SER A 73 -11.98 1.09 -28.67
N TYR A 74 -11.29 1.95 -27.92
CA TYR A 74 -10.54 1.57 -26.72
C TYR A 74 -11.43 1.15 -25.57
N TYR A 75 -12.54 1.86 -25.33
CA TYR A 75 -13.49 1.55 -24.24
C TYR A 75 -14.69 0.71 -24.70
N GLY A 76 -14.70 0.23 -25.96
CA GLY A 76 -15.77 -0.63 -26.46
C GLY A 76 -17.15 0.03 -26.42
N ILE A 77 -17.25 1.31 -26.82
CA ILE A 77 -18.48 2.09 -26.74
C ILE A 77 -19.49 1.62 -27.79
N THR A 78 -20.70 1.31 -27.35
CA THR A 78 -21.82 0.95 -28.23
C THR A 78 -23.01 1.90 -28.03
N ALA A 79 -23.95 1.89 -28.97
CA ALA A 79 -25.18 2.69 -28.86
C ALA A 79 -26.11 2.16 -27.76
N GLU A 80 -26.13 0.84 -27.58
CA GLU A 80 -26.94 0.15 -26.57
C GLU A 80 -26.36 0.30 -25.16
N GLY A 81 -25.04 0.51 -25.07
CA GLY A 81 -24.32 0.57 -23.78
C GLY A 81 -24.10 -0.84 -23.18
N ASN A 82 -23.36 -0.86 -22.09
CA ASN A 82 -23.09 -2.08 -21.30
C ASN A 82 -23.65 -2.02 -19.88
N PHE A 83 -24.37 -0.93 -19.55
CA PHE A 83 -25.00 -0.72 -18.26
C PHE A 83 -26.22 0.21 -18.40
N GLU A 84 -27.44 -0.33 -18.34
CA GLU A 84 -28.72 0.42 -18.39
C GLU A 84 -28.83 1.44 -19.54
N GLY A 85 -28.41 1.06 -20.75
CA GLY A 85 -28.42 1.94 -21.93
C GLY A 85 -27.28 2.98 -21.94
N ARG A 86 -26.32 2.88 -21.05
CA ARG A 86 -25.13 3.73 -20.95
C ARG A 86 -23.85 2.86 -20.99
N ASN A 87 -22.71 3.48 -21.13
CA ASN A 87 -21.43 2.80 -21.18
C ASN A 87 -20.61 3.09 -19.90
N ILE A 88 -20.23 2.01 -19.20
CA ILE A 88 -19.12 2.03 -18.26
C ILE A 88 -17.85 1.94 -19.10
N LEU A 89 -16.94 2.90 -18.92
CA LEU A 89 -15.67 2.91 -19.65
C LEU A 89 -14.75 1.80 -19.09
N HIS A 90 -14.48 0.79 -19.91
CA HIS A 90 -13.55 -0.31 -19.58
C HIS A 90 -12.66 -0.58 -20.81
N ALA A 91 -11.45 -1.06 -20.60
CA ALA A 91 -10.49 -1.29 -21.68
C ALA A 91 -10.43 -2.79 -22.05
N PRO A 92 -11.30 -3.28 -22.97
CA PRO A 92 -11.34 -4.69 -23.34
C PRO A 92 -10.16 -5.11 -24.22
N ARG A 93 -9.47 -4.16 -24.83
CA ARG A 93 -8.38 -4.39 -25.80
C ARG A 93 -7.17 -3.51 -25.47
N ALA A 94 -6.00 -3.96 -25.92
CA ALA A 94 -4.77 -3.20 -25.77
C ALA A 94 -4.76 -1.95 -26.67
N LEU A 95 -4.27 -0.82 -26.14
CA LEU A 95 -4.19 0.44 -26.90
C LEU A 95 -3.33 0.29 -28.17
N ALA A 96 -2.30 -0.55 -28.14
CA ALA A 96 -1.43 -0.80 -29.30
C ALA A 96 -2.19 -1.45 -30.48
N GLU A 97 -3.15 -2.34 -30.19
CA GLU A 97 -4.00 -2.94 -31.22
C GLU A 97 -4.91 -1.90 -31.87
N ILE A 98 -5.54 -1.06 -31.04
CA ILE A 98 -6.42 0.02 -31.51
C ILE A 98 -5.64 1.08 -32.30
N ALA A 99 -4.43 1.44 -31.84
CA ALA A 99 -3.56 2.37 -32.55
C ALA A 99 -3.22 1.86 -33.95
N THR A 100 -2.92 0.56 -34.08
CA THR A 100 -2.65 -0.09 -35.36
C THR A 100 -3.87 -0.06 -36.27
N GLU A 101 -5.06 -0.39 -35.79
CA GLU A 101 -6.30 -0.37 -36.56
C GLU A 101 -6.67 1.03 -37.06
N LEU A 102 -6.46 2.04 -36.22
CA LEU A 102 -6.74 3.44 -36.56
C LEU A 102 -5.60 4.09 -37.36
N ASN A 103 -4.52 3.35 -37.64
CA ASN A 103 -3.30 3.86 -38.30
C ASN A 103 -2.71 5.09 -37.60
N ILE A 104 -2.62 5.03 -36.27
CA ILE A 104 -2.05 6.06 -35.39
C ILE A 104 -0.80 5.47 -34.73
N GLU A 105 0.28 6.25 -34.66
CA GLU A 105 1.46 5.87 -33.89
C GLU A 105 1.10 5.69 -32.40
N LEU A 106 1.63 4.64 -31.75
CA LEU A 106 1.26 4.28 -30.38
C LEU A 106 1.44 5.45 -29.39
N HIS A 107 2.54 6.19 -29.51
CA HIS A 107 2.79 7.33 -28.61
C HIS A 107 1.78 8.47 -28.82
N ILE A 108 1.32 8.69 -30.06
CA ILE A 108 0.24 9.66 -30.36
C ILE A 108 -1.09 9.17 -29.80
N ALA A 109 -1.39 7.87 -29.93
CA ALA A 109 -2.60 7.28 -29.36
C ALA A 109 -2.60 7.39 -27.80
N GLN A 110 -1.46 7.20 -27.15
CA GLN A 110 -1.29 7.41 -25.71
C GLN A 110 -1.59 8.85 -25.28
N GLN A 111 -1.00 9.80 -26.00
CA GLN A 111 -1.23 11.24 -25.73
C GLN A 111 -2.70 11.62 -25.95
N LEU A 112 -3.26 11.22 -27.09
CA LEU A 112 -4.66 11.51 -27.42
C LEU A 112 -5.65 10.90 -26.41
N LEU A 113 -5.37 9.70 -25.92
CA LEU A 113 -6.17 9.04 -24.89
C LEU A 113 -6.11 9.80 -23.56
N GLU A 114 -4.93 10.28 -23.15
CA GLU A 114 -4.78 11.06 -21.92
C GLU A 114 -5.51 12.40 -22.01
N GLU A 115 -5.36 13.13 -23.12
CA GLU A 115 -6.10 14.37 -23.38
C GLU A 115 -7.62 14.15 -23.39
N ALA A 116 -8.07 13.04 -23.98
CA ALA A 116 -9.49 12.67 -23.98
C ALA A 116 -10.00 12.35 -22.56
N ARG A 117 -9.22 11.63 -21.76
CA ARG A 117 -9.55 11.34 -20.36
C ARG A 117 -9.71 12.59 -19.51
N GLU A 118 -8.80 13.56 -19.65
CA GLU A 118 -8.91 14.86 -18.97
C GLU A 118 -10.15 15.64 -19.43
N THR A 119 -10.42 15.66 -20.74
CA THR A 119 -11.63 16.31 -21.31
C THR A 119 -12.90 15.68 -20.73
N LEU A 120 -12.99 14.34 -20.71
CA LEU A 120 -14.12 13.62 -20.15
C LEU A 120 -14.23 13.82 -18.63
N TYR A 121 -13.11 13.87 -17.90
CA TYR A 121 -13.14 14.17 -16.48
C TYR A 121 -13.76 15.55 -16.21
N HIS A 122 -13.33 16.59 -16.92
CA HIS A 122 -13.88 17.94 -16.78
C HIS A 122 -15.37 18.00 -17.18
N ALA A 123 -15.77 17.32 -18.25
CA ALA A 123 -17.17 17.24 -18.64
C ALA A 123 -18.01 16.53 -17.58
N ARG A 124 -17.52 15.43 -17.00
CA ARG A 124 -18.16 14.70 -15.90
C ARG A 124 -18.28 15.56 -14.64
N ALA A 125 -17.25 16.34 -14.32
CA ALA A 125 -17.24 17.19 -13.12
C ALA A 125 -18.34 18.26 -13.11
N THR A 126 -18.99 18.53 -14.23
CA THR A 126 -20.17 19.44 -14.31
C THR A 126 -21.47 18.75 -13.86
N ARG A 127 -21.49 17.43 -13.74
CA ARG A 127 -22.65 16.66 -13.28
C ARG A 127 -22.82 16.76 -11.78
N PRO A 128 -24.08 16.61 -11.25
CA PRO A 128 -24.26 16.44 -9.81
C PRO A 128 -23.44 15.27 -9.27
N VAL A 129 -22.52 15.59 -8.35
CA VAL A 129 -21.62 14.59 -7.76
C VAL A 129 -22.36 13.63 -6.83
N PRO A 130 -21.97 12.35 -6.76
CA PRO A 130 -22.46 11.42 -5.76
C PRO A 130 -22.18 11.92 -4.35
N LEU A 131 -23.01 11.50 -3.39
CA LEU A 131 -22.70 11.74 -1.98
C LEU A 131 -21.40 11.02 -1.60
N ARG A 132 -20.56 11.71 -0.84
CA ARG A 132 -19.33 11.12 -0.30
C ARG A 132 -19.53 10.82 1.19
N ASP A 133 -19.17 9.61 1.60
CA ASP A 133 -19.05 9.26 3.00
C ASP A 133 -17.72 9.79 3.53
N GLU A 134 -17.79 10.91 4.25
CA GLU A 134 -16.63 11.63 4.76
C GLU A 134 -16.07 11.05 6.07
N LYS A 135 -16.47 9.86 6.46
CA LYS A 135 -15.79 9.15 7.54
C LYS A 135 -14.38 8.78 7.10
N ILE A 136 -13.43 8.93 8.01
CA ILE A 136 -12.05 8.47 7.85
C ILE A 136 -11.91 7.24 8.75
N LEU A 137 -11.65 6.07 8.14
CA LEU A 137 -11.52 4.79 8.83
C LEU A 137 -10.03 4.47 8.99
N THR A 138 -9.61 4.10 10.20
CA THR A 138 -8.20 3.80 10.50
C THR A 138 -7.65 2.69 9.63
N SER A 139 -8.35 1.55 9.52
CA SER A 139 -7.91 0.40 8.73
C SER A 139 -7.77 0.74 7.25
N TRP A 140 -8.74 1.43 6.63
CA TRP A 140 -8.69 1.77 5.22
C TRP A 140 -7.63 2.83 4.90
N ASN A 141 -7.45 3.79 5.80
CA ASN A 141 -6.35 4.75 5.68
C ASN A 141 -4.99 4.05 5.80
N ALA A 142 -4.85 3.10 6.71
CA ALA A 142 -3.63 2.32 6.85
C ALA A 142 -3.28 1.55 5.56
N LEU A 143 -4.25 0.86 4.93
CA LEU A 143 -4.04 0.22 3.62
C LEU A 143 -3.62 1.23 2.54
N THR A 144 -4.22 2.42 2.56
CA THR A 144 -3.90 3.49 1.62
C THR A 144 -2.49 4.05 1.86
N ILE A 145 -2.10 4.28 3.12
CA ILE A 145 -0.75 4.71 3.51
C ILE A 145 0.29 3.69 3.03
N SER A 146 0.06 2.39 3.25
CA SER A 146 0.93 1.31 2.75
C SER A 146 1.08 1.36 1.23
N ALA A 147 -0.04 1.53 0.49
CA ALA A 147 -0.01 1.62 -0.97
C ALA A 147 0.80 2.83 -1.46
N PHE A 148 0.63 4.01 -0.84
CA PHE A 148 1.39 5.23 -1.17
C PHE A 148 2.87 5.08 -0.81
N ALA A 149 3.21 4.52 0.36
CA ALA A 149 4.59 4.31 0.79
C ALA A 149 5.34 3.36 -0.17
N ARG A 150 4.72 2.23 -0.52
CA ARG A 150 5.28 1.29 -1.51
C ARG A 150 5.41 1.92 -2.90
N ALA A 151 4.42 2.70 -3.32
CA ALA A 151 4.49 3.40 -4.60
C ALA A 151 5.59 4.47 -4.60
N ALA A 152 5.79 5.19 -3.50
CA ALA A 152 6.89 6.15 -3.36
C ALA A 152 8.24 5.48 -3.57
N LEU A 153 8.46 4.35 -2.89
CA LEU A 153 9.70 3.58 -2.98
C LEU A 153 9.92 3.01 -4.37
N ILE A 154 8.90 2.35 -4.95
CA ILE A 154 9.06 1.58 -6.21
C ILE A 154 8.94 2.45 -7.46
N LEU A 155 8.09 3.47 -7.45
CA LEU A 155 7.92 4.39 -8.59
C LEU A 155 8.80 5.63 -8.50
N ALA A 156 9.66 5.73 -7.49
CA ALA A 156 10.60 6.83 -7.25
C ALA A 156 9.91 8.20 -7.23
N ASN A 157 8.84 8.33 -6.45
CA ASN A 157 8.06 9.57 -6.37
C ASN A 157 7.88 10.00 -4.91
N SER A 158 8.58 11.08 -4.51
CA SER A 158 8.52 11.63 -3.15
C SER A 158 7.16 12.20 -2.77
N ASP A 159 6.36 12.70 -3.73
CA ASP A 159 5.03 13.23 -3.44
C ASP A 159 4.10 12.17 -2.84
N TYR A 160 4.32 10.90 -3.22
CA TYR A 160 3.58 9.77 -2.63
C TYR A 160 4.01 9.50 -1.18
N ALA A 161 5.30 9.65 -0.86
CA ALA A 161 5.79 9.56 0.52
C ALA A 161 5.21 10.68 1.38
N ASP A 162 5.16 11.90 0.86
CA ASP A 162 4.55 13.05 1.54
C ASP A 162 3.05 12.84 1.78
N GLN A 163 2.34 12.25 0.82
CA GLN A 163 0.92 11.94 0.98
C GLN A 163 0.69 10.86 2.02
N ALA A 164 1.50 9.79 2.04
CA ALA A 164 1.46 8.75 3.06
C ALA A 164 1.77 9.31 4.46
N THR A 165 2.80 10.13 4.56
CA THR A 165 3.20 10.83 5.78
C THR A 165 2.07 11.69 6.35
N ARG A 166 1.44 12.53 5.52
CA ARG A 166 0.30 13.37 5.97
C ARG A 166 -0.86 12.53 6.48
N ALA A 167 -1.17 11.43 5.80
CA ALA A 167 -2.25 10.54 6.23
C ALA A 167 -1.91 9.80 7.53
N ALA A 168 -0.67 9.35 7.71
CA ALA A 168 -0.20 8.75 8.95
C ALA A 168 -0.23 9.76 10.11
N ASP A 169 0.27 10.98 9.90
CA ASP A 169 0.23 12.06 10.88
C ASP A 169 -1.21 12.42 11.27
N PHE A 170 -2.14 12.41 10.29
CA PHE A 170 -3.57 12.60 10.57
C PHE A 170 -4.11 11.52 11.53
N LEU A 171 -3.83 10.23 11.25
CA LEU A 171 -4.28 9.13 12.13
C LEU A 171 -3.69 9.26 13.53
N LEU A 172 -2.39 9.52 13.65
CA LEU A 172 -1.70 9.63 14.93
C LEU A 172 -2.15 10.85 15.75
N THR A 173 -2.56 11.94 15.07
CA THR A 173 -3.02 13.16 15.73
C THR A 173 -4.48 13.08 16.16
N HIS A 174 -5.34 12.51 15.31
CA HIS A 174 -6.80 12.60 15.50
C HIS A 174 -7.45 11.29 15.97
N LEU A 175 -6.83 10.14 15.69
CA LEU A 175 -7.37 8.83 16.05
C LEU A 175 -6.55 8.06 17.07
N LYS A 176 -5.45 8.62 17.59
CA LYS A 176 -4.68 8.07 18.72
C LYS A 176 -4.95 8.90 19.98
N ASN A 177 -5.28 8.22 21.08
CA ASN A 177 -5.38 8.83 22.39
C ASN A 177 -4.86 7.88 23.47
N ASP A 178 -3.96 8.34 24.32
CA ASP A 178 -3.32 7.55 25.38
C ASP A 178 -2.77 6.19 24.88
N GLY A 179 -2.13 6.18 23.71
CA GLY A 179 -1.58 4.99 23.07
C GLY A 179 -2.62 4.06 22.42
N ARG A 180 -3.91 4.36 22.53
CA ARG A 180 -5.01 3.57 21.93
C ARG A 180 -5.53 4.22 20.66
N LEU A 181 -5.97 3.40 19.71
CA LEU A 181 -6.59 3.87 18.47
C LEU A 181 -8.11 3.90 18.56
N PHE A 182 -8.68 4.79 17.79
CA PHE A 182 -10.10 4.79 17.42
C PHE A 182 -10.25 4.27 16.01
N ARG A 183 -11.41 3.66 15.72
CA ARG A 183 -11.72 3.08 14.41
C ARG A 183 -12.04 4.14 13.37
N SER A 184 -12.76 5.20 13.75
CA SER A 184 -13.28 6.17 12.79
C SER A 184 -13.23 7.61 13.29
N TYR A 185 -13.07 8.54 12.34
CA TYR A 185 -13.16 9.98 12.55
C TYR A 185 -14.24 10.57 11.64
N ALA A 186 -15.15 11.32 12.22
CA ALA A 186 -16.21 12.00 11.49
C ALA A 186 -16.71 13.22 12.26
N GLY A 187 -16.91 14.34 11.55
CA GLY A 187 -17.42 15.59 12.15
C GLY A 187 -16.51 16.13 13.26
N GLY A 188 -15.20 16.06 13.07
CA GLY A 188 -14.20 16.57 14.00
C GLY A 188 -13.98 15.69 15.25
N ARG A 189 -14.42 14.43 15.26
CA ARG A 189 -14.34 13.55 16.45
C ARG A 189 -13.97 12.12 16.10
N ALA A 190 -13.04 11.56 16.86
CA ALA A 190 -12.76 10.13 16.88
C ALA A 190 -13.88 9.36 17.57
N ARG A 191 -14.21 8.18 17.03
CA ARG A 191 -15.32 7.35 17.53
C ARG A 191 -14.96 5.88 17.41
N VAL A 192 -15.55 5.08 18.31
CA VAL A 192 -15.44 3.63 18.39
C VAL A 192 -13.99 3.19 18.65
N PRO A 193 -13.70 2.51 19.76
CA PRO A 193 -12.39 1.90 19.98
C PRO A 193 -12.00 1.01 18.81
N ALA A 194 -10.73 1.07 18.41
CA ALA A 194 -10.22 0.34 17.25
C ALA A 194 -10.20 -1.17 17.46
N TYR A 195 -10.42 -1.92 16.41
CA TYR A 195 -10.35 -3.37 16.36
C TYR A 195 -8.97 -3.85 15.88
N LEU A 196 -8.77 -5.16 15.87
CA LEU A 196 -7.53 -5.80 15.42
C LEU A 196 -7.06 -5.28 14.04
N ASP A 197 -7.98 -5.17 13.08
CA ASP A 197 -7.67 -4.75 11.71
C ASP A 197 -7.08 -3.34 11.66
N ASP A 198 -7.62 -2.43 12.49
CA ASP A 198 -7.14 -1.03 12.56
C ASP A 198 -5.68 -0.96 13.02
N TYR A 199 -5.31 -1.75 14.04
CA TYR A 199 -3.92 -1.82 14.52
C TYR A 199 -3.00 -2.57 13.55
N ALA A 200 -3.41 -3.76 13.11
CA ALA A 200 -2.56 -4.61 12.26
C ALA A 200 -2.22 -3.92 10.93
N PHE A 201 -3.20 -3.27 10.29
CA PHE A 201 -2.96 -2.56 9.05
C PHE A 201 -2.14 -1.30 9.27
N LEU A 202 -2.34 -0.58 10.40
CA LEU A 202 -1.52 0.60 10.69
C LEU A 202 -0.06 0.21 10.99
N ILE A 203 0.20 -0.88 11.71
CA ILE A 203 1.57 -1.39 11.91
C ILE A 203 2.22 -1.69 10.55
N ALA A 204 1.53 -2.42 9.65
CA ALA A 204 2.04 -2.72 8.31
C ALA A 204 2.35 -1.43 7.53
N ALA A 205 1.45 -0.45 7.57
CA ALA A 205 1.61 0.84 6.91
C ALA A 205 2.80 1.64 7.45
N LEU A 206 3.01 1.64 8.76
CA LEU A 206 4.12 2.33 9.41
C LEU A 206 5.47 1.66 9.06
N LEU A 207 5.52 0.34 8.97
CA LEU A 207 6.70 -0.39 8.50
C LEU A 207 7.00 -0.07 7.03
N ASP A 208 5.99 -0.03 6.16
CA ASP A 208 6.15 0.35 4.76
C ASP A 208 6.59 1.82 4.62
N LEU A 209 6.05 2.72 5.46
CA LEU A 209 6.40 4.13 5.47
C LEU A 209 7.83 4.35 6.00
N TYR A 210 8.27 3.55 6.99
CA TYR A 210 9.66 3.53 7.43
C TYR A 210 10.60 3.16 6.27
N GLU A 211 10.31 2.08 5.54
CA GLU A 211 11.12 1.67 4.38
C GLU A 211 11.19 2.75 3.28
N ALA A 212 10.11 3.52 3.10
CA ALA A 212 10.03 4.55 2.07
C ALA A 212 10.69 5.87 2.45
N THR A 213 10.68 6.25 3.74
CA THR A 213 11.10 7.58 4.21
C THR A 213 12.34 7.57 5.08
N SER A 214 12.69 6.43 5.65
CA SER A 214 13.78 6.28 6.63
C SER A 214 13.59 7.12 7.90
N GLU A 215 12.34 7.44 8.27
CA GLU A 215 12.06 8.16 9.50
C GLU A 215 11.84 7.19 10.67
N PRO A 216 12.69 7.20 11.72
CA PRO A 216 12.63 6.22 12.81
C PRO A 216 11.33 6.29 13.63
N ARG A 217 10.63 7.44 13.62
CA ARG A 217 9.34 7.60 14.33
C ARG A 217 8.27 6.59 13.88
N TRP A 218 8.31 6.15 12.62
CA TRP A 218 7.36 5.18 12.11
C TRP A 218 7.56 3.79 12.70
N MET A 219 8.83 3.40 12.87
CA MET A 219 9.18 2.16 13.56
C MET A 219 8.78 2.21 15.03
N GLU A 220 9.03 3.33 15.72
CA GLU A 220 8.63 3.53 17.12
C GLU A 220 7.13 3.38 17.31
N GLU A 221 6.32 4.02 16.45
CA GLU A 221 4.85 3.91 16.52
C GLU A 221 4.37 2.49 16.20
N ALA A 222 5.00 1.80 15.24
CA ALA A 222 4.69 0.40 14.94
C ALA A 222 4.93 -0.52 16.14
N LEU A 223 6.04 -0.34 16.85
CA LEU A 223 6.37 -1.09 18.07
C LEU A 223 5.36 -0.80 19.20
N ILE A 224 5.00 0.47 19.43
CA ILE A 224 3.99 0.87 20.42
C ILE A 224 2.64 0.19 20.13
N PHE A 225 2.19 0.17 18.88
CA PHE A 225 0.92 -0.47 18.53
C PHE A 225 0.97 -1.99 18.62
N ASP A 226 2.11 -2.62 18.33
CA ASP A 226 2.27 -4.07 18.57
C ASP A 226 2.22 -4.41 20.06
N GLU A 227 2.79 -3.59 20.95
CA GLU A 227 2.65 -3.76 22.40
C GLU A 227 1.18 -3.71 22.84
N VAL A 228 0.38 -2.81 22.25
CA VAL A 228 -1.07 -2.75 22.50
C VAL A 228 -1.76 -4.04 22.04
N LEU A 229 -1.42 -4.55 20.85
CA LEU A 229 -1.97 -5.83 20.37
C LEU A 229 -1.59 -6.99 21.28
N ALA A 230 -0.33 -7.06 21.71
CA ALA A 230 0.15 -8.10 22.62
C ALA A 230 -0.60 -8.08 23.96
N ALA A 231 -0.82 -6.90 24.52
CA ALA A 231 -1.43 -6.75 25.84
C ALA A 231 -2.95 -6.95 25.84
N ALA A 232 -3.65 -6.54 24.78
CA ALA A 232 -5.11 -6.46 24.78
C ALA A 232 -5.82 -7.43 23.84
N PHE A 233 -5.17 -7.86 22.76
CA PHE A 233 -5.80 -8.64 21.69
C PHE A 233 -5.24 -10.06 21.55
N GLU A 234 -3.99 -10.30 21.93
CA GLU A 234 -3.33 -11.59 21.72
C GLU A 234 -3.93 -12.70 22.60
N ASP A 235 -4.18 -13.88 21.99
CA ASP A 235 -4.53 -15.08 22.71
C ASP A 235 -3.25 -15.85 23.10
N PRO A 236 -3.05 -16.20 24.35
CA PRO A 236 -1.93 -17.04 24.77
C PRO A 236 -1.77 -18.36 23.97
N GLN A 237 -2.86 -18.86 23.39
CA GLN A 237 -2.87 -20.05 22.52
C GLN A 237 -2.49 -19.74 21.06
N GLY A 238 -2.30 -18.47 20.71
CA GLY A 238 -1.92 -17.98 19.38
C GLY A 238 -3.06 -17.30 18.62
N GLY A 239 -2.67 -16.37 17.78
CA GLY A 239 -3.57 -15.46 17.06
C GLY A 239 -4.14 -14.37 17.96
N PHE A 240 -4.92 -13.49 17.34
CA PHE A 240 -5.44 -12.28 17.96
C PHE A 240 -6.96 -12.25 17.87
N PHE A 241 -7.60 -11.84 18.96
CA PHE A 241 -9.03 -11.59 18.96
C PHE A 241 -9.36 -10.30 18.19
N ARG A 242 -10.54 -10.24 17.61
CA ARG A 242 -11.03 -9.07 16.88
C ARG A 242 -11.12 -7.83 17.76
N SER A 243 -11.59 -7.98 19.00
CA SER A 243 -11.76 -6.90 19.99
C SER A 243 -10.77 -7.04 21.16
N GLY A 244 -10.30 -5.90 21.67
CA GLY A 244 -9.47 -5.85 22.87
C GLY A 244 -10.20 -6.36 24.12
N ASN A 245 -9.46 -6.69 25.15
CA ASN A 245 -10.01 -7.10 26.46
C ASN A 245 -10.63 -5.93 27.24
N ASP A 246 -10.41 -4.71 26.79
CA ASP A 246 -10.96 -3.45 27.31
C ASP A 246 -12.21 -2.96 26.56
N HIS A 247 -12.66 -3.72 25.53
CA HIS A 247 -13.92 -3.46 24.85
C HIS A 247 -15.12 -3.96 25.66
N GLU A 248 -16.33 -3.57 25.27
CA GLU A 248 -17.55 -4.11 25.85
C GLU A 248 -17.54 -5.64 25.85
N SER A 249 -17.91 -6.21 26.99
CA SER A 249 -17.89 -7.67 27.18
C SER A 249 -18.88 -8.37 26.24
N MET A 250 -18.35 -9.20 25.36
CA MET A 250 -19.13 -10.02 24.45
C MET A 250 -19.20 -11.47 24.97
N LEU A 251 -20.24 -12.21 24.57
CA LEU A 251 -20.40 -13.62 24.94
C LEU A 251 -19.22 -14.50 24.46
N THR A 252 -18.68 -14.16 23.29
CA THR A 252 -17.49 -14.81 22.71
C THR A 252 -16.62 -13.79 22.02
N ARG A 253 -15.29 -13.94 22.11
CA ARG A 253 -14.33 -13.17 21.33
C ARG A 253 -13.96 -13.96 20.07
N GLU A 254 -14.17 -13.36 18.92
CA GLU A 254 -13.83 -13.95 17.61
C GLU A 254 -12.35 -13.75 17.29
N LYS A 255 -11.73 -14.75 16.64
CA LYS A 255 -10.43 -14.64 15.97
C LYS A 255 -10.65 -14.71 14.46
N PRO A 256 -10.73 -13.57 13.75
CA PRO A 256 -10.94 -13.54 12.30
C PRO A 256 -9.71 -14.12 11.58
N GLY A 257 -9.93 -14.96 10.57
CA GLY A 257 -8.88 -15.54 9.73
C GLY A 257 -9.25 -15.62 8.26
N TYR A 258 -10.43 -15.12 7.89
CA TYR A 258 -10.86 -15.11 6.49
C TYR A 258 -10.37 -13.84 5.77
N ASP A 259 -9.58 -14.04 4.72
CA ASP A 259 -9.13 -12.98 3.82
C ASP A 259 -10.16 -12.82 2.70
N GLY A 260 -10.99 -11.78 2.79
CA GLY A 260 -12.06 -11.47 1.87
C GLY A 260 -11.73 -10.28 0.94
N ALA A 261 -12.64 -9.32 0.88
CA ALA A 261 -12.38 -8.05 0.18
C ALA A 261 -11.28 -7.22 0.86
N GLU A 262 -11.16 -7.38 2.16
CA GLU A 262 -10.02 -6.92 2.98
C GLU A 262 -9.32 -8.15 3.56
N PRO A 263 -7.98 -8.10 3.77
CA PRO A 263 -7.28 -9.15 4.48
C PRO A 263 -7.74 -9.22 5.95
N SER A 264 -7.58 -10.35 6.59
CA SER A 264 -7.85 -10.44 8.04
C SER A 264 -6.74 -9.80 8.86
N GLY A 265 -7.10 -9.20 10.00
CA GLY A 265 -6.11 -8.63 10.91
C GLY A 265 -5.11 -9.67 11.42
N ASN A 266 -5.50 -10.95 11.56
CA ASN A 266 -4.58 -12.02 11.92
C ASN A 266 -3.56 -12.33 10.82
N SER A 267 -3.97 -12.32 9.55
CA SER A 267 -3.07 -12.56 8.43
C SER A 267 -2.01 -11.45 8.33
N VAL A 268 -2.46 -10.19 8.39
CA VAL A 268 -1.55 -9.03 8.34
C VAL A 268 -0.64 -8.96 9.57
N GLN A 269 -1.19 -9.19 10.78
CA GLN A 269 -0.38 -9.15 12.00
C GLN A 269 0.66 -10.27 12.03
N LEU A 270 0.37 -11.42 11.46
CA LEU A 270 1.36 -12.49 11.32
C LEU A 270 2.58 -12.03 10.50
N LEU A 271 2.36 -11.38 9.35
CA LEU A 271 3.44 -10.83 8.53
C LEU A 271 4.17 -9.69 9.25
N ASN A 272 3.44 -8.82 9.97
CA ASN A 272 4.05 -7.78 10.79
C ASN A 272 5.00 -8.36 11.84
N LEU A 273 4.60 -9.41 12.55
CA LEU A 273 5.46 -10.07 13.54
C LEU A 273 6.75 -10.61 12.91
N MET A 274 6.67 -11.17 11.72
CA MET A 274 7.84 -11.67 10.99
C MET A 274 8.76 -10.51 10.56
N ARG A 275 8.20 -9.44 10.00
CA ARG A 275 8.97 -8.23 9.63
C ARG A 275 9.60 -7.57 10.86
N LEU A 276 8.86 -7.45 11.97
CA LEU A 276 9.39 -6.92 13.23
C LEU A 276 10.52 -7.78 13.77
N HIS A 277 10.44 -9.12 13.68
CA HIS A 277 11.56 -10.00 14.02
C HIS A 277 12.82 -9.68 13.21
N GLU A 278 12.69 -9.51 11.89
CA GLU A 278 13.83 -9.18 11.03
C GLU A 278 14.41 -7.80 11.37
N PHE A 279 13.58 -6.79 11.63
CA PHE A 279 14.05 -5.46 12.00
C PHE A 279 14.71 -5.44 13.38
N THR A 280 14.03 -5.98 14.40
CA THR A 280 14.45 -5.83 15.81
C THR A 280 15.39 -6.92 16.31
N THR A 281 15.50 -8.01 15.56
CA THR A 281 16.21 -9.24 15.97
C THR A 281 15.67 -9.90 17.25
N ASP A 282 14.50 -9.48 17.74
CA ASP A 282 13.86 -10.03 18.92
C ASP A 282 13.08 -11.30 18.59
N ASP A 283 13.54 -12.44 19.12
CA ASP A 283 12.93 -13.76 18.92
C ASP A 283 11.49 -13.88 19.48
N THR A 284 11.04 -12.97 20.32
CA THR A 284 9.68 -12.99 20.84
C THR A 284 8.66 -12.81 19.72
N TYR A 285 8.94 -11.96 18.74
CA TYR A 285 8.10 -11.78 17.55
C TYR A 285 7.95 -13.07 16.75
N ARG A 286 9.06 -13.77 16.50
CA ARG A 286 9.05 -15.07 15.81
C ARG A 286 8.23 -16.12 16.57
N GLN A 287 8.38 -16.19 17.90
CA GLN A 287 7.62 -17.13 18.72
C GLN A 287 6.11 -16.85 18.69
N ARG A 288 5.71 -15.58 18.71
CA ARG A 288 4.31 -15.15 18.58
C ARG A 288 3.75 -15.48 17.19
N ALA A 289 4.53 -15.24 16.14
CA ALA A 289 4.19 -15.61 14.77
C ALA A 289 3.96 -17.12 14.63
N GLU A 290 4.86 -17.96 15.17
CA GLU A 290 4.72 -19.42 15.15
C GLU A 290 3.51 -19.93 15.92
N LYS A 291 3.15 -19.29 17.04
CA LYS A 291 1.90 -19.62 17.77
C LYS A 291 0.67 -19.27 16.92
N THR A 292 0.68 -18.12 16.26
CA THR A 292 -0.39 -17.68 15.35
C THR A 292 -0.56 -18.66 14.19
N LEU A 293 0.53 -19.05 13.52
CA LEU A 293 0.48 -20.07 12.46
C LEU A 293 -0.11 -21.40 12.93
N ARG A 294 0.27 -21.86 14.12
CA ARG A 294 -0.32 -23.09 14.70
C ARG A 294 -1.81 -22.96 14.95
N ALA A 295 -2.26 -21.81 15.44
CA ALA A 295 -3.69 -21.56 15.70
C ALA A 295 -4.55 -21.61 14.42
N PHE A 296 -3.98 -21.18 13.28
CA PHE A 296 -4.65 -21.22 11.98
C PHE A 296 -4.25 -22.43 11.11
N GLY A 297 -3.50 -23.40 11.64
CA GLY A 297 -3.00 -24.54 10.88
C GLY A 297 -4.11 -25.39 10.25
N THR A 298 -5.22 -25.66 10.94
CA THR A 298 -6.35 -26.43 10.39
C THR A 298 -7.08 -25.65 9.28
N PRO A 299 -7.49 -24.38 9.45
CA PRO A 299 -8.05 -23.59 8.36
C PRO A 299 -7.13 -23.51 7.13
N LEU A 300 -5.83 -23.31 7.33
CA LEU A 300 -4.83 -23.25 6.24
C LEU A 300 -4.76 -24.55 5.42
N GLN A 301 -4.84 -25.71 6.09
CA GLN A 301 -4.84 -27.00 5.40
C GLN A 301 -6.15 -27.29 4.66
N GLN A 302 -7.29 -26.86 5.21
CA GLN A 302 -8.60 -27.16 4.64
C GLN A 302 -9.01 -26.20 3.53
N SER A 303 -8.64 -24.91 3.64
CA SER A 303 -9.05 -23.87 2.71
C SER A 303 -7.99 -22.78 2.58
N PRO A 304 -6.81 -23.07 2.00
CA PRO A 304 -5.70 -22.11 1.92
C PRO A 304 -6.08 -20.84 1.17
N ALA A 305 -6.93 -20.93 0.14
CA ALA A 305 -7.40 -19.76 -0.62
C ALA A 305 -8.22 -18.76 0.21
N ALA A 306 -8.79 -19.20 1.33
CA ALA A 306 -9.53 -18.34 2.26
C ALA A 306 -8.62 -17.55 3.21
N LEU A 307 -7.30 -17.84 3.18
CA LEU A 307 -6.27 -17.20 4.00
C LEU A 307 -5.10 -16.76 3.09
N SER A 308 -5.41 -16.16 1.95
CA SER A 308 -4.42 -15.83 0.93
C SER A 308 -3.35 -14.84 1.40
N GLU A 309 -3.70 -13.88 2.24
CA GLU A 309 -2.75 -12.96 2.85
C GLU A 309 -1.86 -13.68 3.89
N MET A 310 -2.43 -14.64 4.63
CA MET A 310 -1.64 -15.47 5.56
C MET A 310 -0.61 -16.35 4.81
N LEU A 311 -0.89 -16.74 3.56
CA LEU A 311 0.09 -17.46 2.73
C LEU A 311 1.31 -16.61 2.39
N LEU A 312 1.17 -15.27 2.27
CA LEU A 312 2.33 -14.38 2.08
C LEU A 312 3.24 -14.39 3.31
N ALA A 313 2.66 -14.46 4.51
CA ALA A 313 3.45 -14.59 5.73
C ALA A 313 4.15 -15.97 5.81
N ILE A 314 3.50 -17.03 5.32
CA ILE A 314 4.14 -18.35 5.22
C ILE A 314 5.28 -18.33 4.21
N ASP A 315 5.08 -17.70 3.06
CA ASP A 315 6.11 -17.52 2.04
C ASP A 315 7.31 -16.78 2.63
N PHE A 316 7.08 -15.64 3.31
CA PHE A 316 8.10 -14.89 4.03
C PHE A 316 8.85 -15.75 5.06
N ARG A 317 8.17 -16.66 5.74
CA ARG A 317 8.75 -17.55 6.76
C ARG A 317 9.57 -18.71 6.18
N VAL A 318 9.16 -19.23 5.02
CA VAL A 318 9.79 -20.39 4.36
C VAL A 318 10.98 -19.96 3.52
N ASP A 319 10.89 -18.79 2.91
CA ASP A 319 11.98 -18.14 2.23
C ASP A 319 13.05 -17.68 3.24
N THR A 320 14.16 -17.20 2.73
CA THR A 320 15.19 -16.51 3.52
C THR A 320 15.11 -15.02 3.23
N PRO A 321 14.39 -14.23 4.07
CA PRO A 321 14.22 -12.81 3.80
C PRO A 321 15.55 -12.07 3.72
N LYS A 322 15.65 -11.15 2.78
CA LYS A 322 16.84 -10.29 2.69
C LYS A 322 16.74 -9.10 3.63
N GLU A 323 17.73 -8.97 4.47
CA GLU A 323 17.94 -7.84 5.39
C GLU A 323 18.87 -6.83 4.70
N ILE A 324 18.29 -5.74 4.19
CA ILE A 324 19.00 -4.76 3.37
C ILE A 324 19.21 -3.48 4.18
N ILE A 325 20.47 -3.13 4.44
CA ILE A 325 20.86 -1.89 5.12
C ILE A 325 21.73 -1.08 4.17
N ILE A 326 21.34 0.16 3.90
CA ILE A 326 22.12 1.11 3.11
C ILE A 326 22.51 2.26 4.03
N VAL A 327 23.81 2.40 4.30
CA VAL A 327 24.36 3.50 5.10
C VAL A 327 24.86 4.58 4.15
N ALA A 328 24.14 5.70 4.10
CA ALA A 328 24.48 6.87 3.31
C ALA A 328 25.50 7.72 4.03
N ALA A 329 26.48 8.27 3.31
CA ALA A 329 27.57 9.04 3.90
C ALA A 329 27.10 10.36 4.56
N ASP A 330 26.14 11.05 3.92
CA ASP A 330 25.67 12.36 4.38
C ASP A 330 24.16 12.39 4.61
N THR A 331 23.39 12.14 3.56
CA THR A 331 21.92 12.20 3.58
C THR A 331 21.34 10.94 2.97
N PRO A 332 20.10 10.53 3.35
CA PRO A 332 19.45 9.36 2.77
C PRO A 332 19.38 9.39 1.23
N SER A 333 19.32 10.56 0.62
CA SER A 333 19.30 10.72 -0.84
C SER A 333 20.57 10.21 -1.54
N ALA A 334 21.70 10.13 -0.84
CA ALA A 334 22.93 9.55 -1.37
C ALA A 334 22.81 8.02 -1.62
N ALA A 335 21.75 7.38 -1.12
CA ALA A 335 21.43 5.98 -1.39
C ALA A 335 20.76 5.76 -2.76
N GLU A 336 20.37 6.81 -3.48
CA GLU A 336 19.62 6.71 -4.74
C GLU A 336 20.23 5.75 -5.77
N PRO A 337 21.55 5.71 -6.01
CA PRO A 337 22.12 4.74 -6.94
C PRO A 337 21.84 3.28 -6.57
N PHE A 338 21.79 2.96 -5.28
CA PHE A 338 21.43 1.63 -4.77
C PHE A 338 19.91 1.39 -4.84
N LEU A 339 19.10 2.41 -4.56
CA LEU A 339 17.65 2.32 -4.65
C LEU A 339 17.18 2.11 -6.09
N VAL A 340 17.89 2.59 -7.10
CA VAL A 340 17.62 2.28 -8.52
C VAL A 340 17.72 0.76 -8.75
N GLU A 341 18.79 0.12 -8.29
CA GLU A 341 18.98 -1.33 -8.43
C GLU A 341 17.96 -2.13 -7.61
N PHE A 342 17.64 -1.65 -6.41
CA PHE A 342 16.61 -2.23 -5.56
C PHE A 342 15.24 -2.23 -6.25
N ARG A 343 14.84 -1.11 -6.86
CA ARG A 343 13.55 -0.97 -7.58
C ARG A 343 13.46 -1.88 -8.80
N ALA A 344 14.59 -2.14 -9.45
CA ALA A 344 14.68 -3.03 -10.60
C ALA A 344 14.57 -4.53 -10.24
N THR A 345 14.71 -4.87 -8.95
CA THR A 345 14.70 -6.24 -8.46
C THR A 345 13.41 -6.53 -7.70
N PHE A 346 12.68 -7.59 -8.07
CA PHE A 346 11.51 -8.03 -7.32
C PHE A 346 11.92 -8.87 -6.13
N LEU A 347 11.78 -8.32 -4.93
CA LEU A 347 12.11 -8.95 -3.65
C LEU A 347 10.89 -8.87 -2.73
N PRO A 348 9.98 -9.85 -2.76
CA PRO A 348 8.79 -9.84 -1.92
C PRO A 348 9.12 -10.00 -0.44
N ASN A 349 10.10 -10.85 -0.12
CA ASN A 349 10.48 -11.21 1.24
C ASN A 349 11.77 -10.48 1.64
N ARG A 350 11.61 -9.31 2.23
CA ARG A 350 12.72 -8.44 2.63
C ARG A 350 12.34 -7.45 3.72
N ILE A 351 13.36 -6.86 4.32
CA ILE A 351 13.30 -5.58 5.03
C ILE A 351 14.34 -4.62 4.43
N LEU A 352 14.04 -3.33 4.45
CA LEU A 352 14.91 -2.27 3.97
C LEU A 352 15.08 -1.18 5.02
N SER A 353 16.33 -0.81 5.31
CA SER A 353 16.65 0.39 6.08
C SER A 353 17.66 1.22 5.31
N VAL A 354 17.33 2.47 5.04
CA VAL A 354 18.26 3.47 4.51
C VAL A 354 18.55 4.45 5.63
N VAL A 355 19.79 4.54 6.07
CA VAL A 355 20.19 5.41 7.18
C VAL A 355 21.35 6.30 6.76
N ALA A 356 21.45 7.47 7.35
CA ALA A 356 22.61 8.35 7.15
C ALA A 356 23.40 8.45 8.45
N GLU A 357 24.73 8.66 8.33
CA GLU A 357 25.60 8.93 9.48
C GLU A 357 25.39 10.36 10.00
N ASN A 358 24.24 10.57 10.65
CA ASN A 358 23.81 11.85 11.21
C ASN A 358 23.25 11.66 12.62
N ASP A 359 22.66 12.69 13.19
CA ASP A 359 22.09 12.72 14.57
C ASP A 359 21.01 11.65 14.81
N GLN A 360 20.44 11.08 13.76
CA GLN A 360 19.41 10.04 13.85
C GLN A 360 19.98 8.61 13.83
N PHE A 361 21.27 8.44 13.52
CA PHE A 361 21.87 7.12 13.33
C PHE A 361 21.74 6.23 14.58
N ASP A 362 22.07 6.77 15.75
CA ASP A 362 21.96 6.02 17.02
C ASP A 362 20.53 5.65 17.34
N ARG A 363 19.57 6.51 16.99
CA ARG A 363 18.13 6.22 17.15
C ARG A 363 17.68 5.07 16.24
N HIS A 364 18.13 5.03 15.00
CA HIS A 364 17.89 3.89 14.10
C HIS A 364 18.53 2.60 14.65
N ALA A 365 19.79 2.66 15.08
CA ALA A 365 20.49 1.50 15.62
C ALA A 365 19.84 0.94 16.90
N SER A 366 19.27 1.80 17.75
CA SER A 366 18.54 1.37 18.95
C SER A 366 17.25 0.63 18.65
N LEU A 367 16.60 0.94 17.53
CA LEU A 367 15.35 0.27 17.06
C LEU A 367 15.65 -0.96 16.21
N ILE A 368 16.73 -0.91 15.46
CA ILE A 368 17.12 -1.91 14.47
C ILE A 368 18.59 -2.31 14.71
N PRO A 369 18.83 -3.28 15.59
CA PRO A 369 20.19 -3.71 15.94
C PRO A 369 21.05 -4.16 14.76
N LEU A 370 20.42 -4.57 13.66
CA LEU A 370 21.14 -4.90 12.41
C LEU A 370 21.96 -3.72 11.85
N ILE A 371 21.69 -2.49 12.25
CA ILE A 371 22.43 -1.30 11.83
C ILE A 371 23.75 -1.16 12.63
N GLU A 372 23.83 -1.73 13.83
CA GLU A 372 25.03 -1.62 14.67
C GLU A 372 26.27 -2.12 13.93
N GLY A 373 27.35 -1.34 14.04
CA GLY A 373 28.63 -1.64 13.40
C GLY A 373 28.66 -1.50 11.87
N LYS A 374 27.59 -1.03 11.26
CA LYS A 374 27.55 -0.68 9.83
C LYS A 374 27.81 0.82 9.66
N PHE A 375 28.59 1.17 8.66
CA PHE A 375 29.02 2.56 8.41
C PHE A 375 29.28 2.79 6.92
N ALA A 376 29.31 4.05 6.51
CA ALA A 376 29.69 4.48 5.17
C ALA A 376 31.22 4.31 5.01
N ARG A 377 31.69 3.37 4.19
CA ARG A 377 33.08 3.04 4.02
C ARG A 377 33.79 4.10 3.19
N ASP A 378 34.92 4.58 3.69
CA ASP A 378 35.73 5.60 3.02
C ASP A 378 34.91 6.86 2.63
N GLY A 379 33.91 7.24 3.45
CA GLY A 379 33.04 8.36 3.20
C GLY A 379 32.07 8.14 2.01
N ARG A 380 31.86 6.88 1.61
CA ARG A 380 30.95 6.52 0.50
C ARG A 380 29.75 5.72 1.00
N THR A 381 28.60 5.99 0.44
CA THR A 381 27.39 5.18 0.69
C THR A 381 27.71 3.70 0.50
N THR A 382 27.34 2.88 1.48
CA THR A 382 27.67 1.47 1.54
C THR A 382 26.42 0.63 1.79
N ALA A 383 26.20 -0.37 0.95
CA ALA A 383 25.12 -1.33 1.11
C ALA A 383 25.61 -2.62 1.79
N TYR A 384 24.75 -3.17 2.63
CA TYR A 384 24.90 -4.43 3.34
C TYR A 384 23.66 -5.29 3.04
N VAL A 385 23.86 -6.44 2.43
CA VAL A 385 22.83 -7.43 2.16
C VAL A 385 23.09 -8.64 3.04
N CYS A 386 22.14 -8.95 3.91
CA CYS A 386 22.27 -10.04 4.86
C CYS A 386 21.10 -11.04 4.69
N GLU A 387 21.33 -12.28 5.10
CA GLU A 387 20.34 -13.35 5.23
C GLU A 387 20.60 -14.08 6.54
N ASN A 388 19.60 -14.23 7.38
CA ASN A 388 19.75 -14.80 8.73
C ASN A 388 20.87 -14.11 9.54
N ARG A 389 20.98 -12.78 9.43
CA ARG A 389 22.01 -11.94 10.12
C ARG A 389 23.45 -12.19 9.66
N ILE A 390 23.65 -12.96 8.60
CA ILE A 390 24.95 -13.16 7.97
C ILE A 390 25.00 -12.29 6.71
N CYS A 391 25.89 -11.31 6.71
CA CYS A 391 26.00 -10.36 5.61
C CYS A 391 27.01 -10.81 4.56
N ASP A 392 26.76 -10.46 3.30
CA ASP A 392 27.75 -10.45 2.24
C ASP A 392 28.82 -9.38 2.50
N LEU A 393 29.89 -9.38 1.71
CA LEU A 393 30.87 -8.32 1.77
C LEU A 393 30.20 -6.98 1.45
N PRO A 394 30.28 -5.99 2.35
CA PRO A 394 29.70 -4.69 2.09
C PRO A 394 30.24 -4.05 0.84
N THR A 395 29.37 -3.39 0.09
CA THR A 395 29.74 -2.79 -1.20
C THR A 395 29.40 -1.31 -1.30
N THR A 396 30.28 -0.56 -1.95
CA THR A 396 30.04 0.84 -2.38
C THR A 396 29.71 0.93 -3.86
N ASP A 397 29.54 -0.22 -4.53
CA ASP A 397 29.23 -0.33 -5.96
C ASP A 397 27.79 -0.82 -6.15
N PRO A 398 26.89 -0.01 -6.76
CA PRO A 398 25.50 -0.41 -7.00
C PRO A 398 25.37 -1.68 -7.87
N SER A 399 26.29 -1.95 -8.80
CA SER A 399 26.23 -3.14 -9.65
C SER A 399 26.53 -4.43 -8.87
N VAL A 400 27.45 -4.36 -7.92
CA VAL A 400 27.73 -5.47 -6.98
C VAL A 400 26.53 -5.68 -6.06
N PHE A 401 25.92 -4.61 -5.58
CA PHE A 401 24.70 -4.67 -4.78
C PHE A 401 23.55 -5.35 -5.54
N ALA A 402 23.33 -4.99 -6.82
CA ALA A 402 22.33 -5.66 -7.66
C ALA A 402 22.56 -7.17 -7.76
N ALA A 403 23.83 -7.60 -7.90
CA ALA A 403 24.18 -9.02 -7.90
C ALA A 403 23.89 -9.70 -6.55
N GLN A 404 24.17 -9.02 -5.42
CA GLN A 404 23.86 -9.53 -4.07
C GLN A 404 22.35 -9.67 -3.82
N LEU A 405 21.53 -8.74 -4.35
CA LEU A 405 20.08 -8.84 -4.24
C LEU A 405 19.52 -10.09 -4.94
N GLN A 406 20.12 -10.49 -6.05
CA GLN A 406 19.69 -11.65 -6.85
C GLN A 406 20.31 -12.98 -6.38
N ALA A 407 21.38 -12.92 -5.60
CA ALA A 407 22.05 -14.12 -5.12
C ALA A 407 21.15 -14.87 -4.12
N THR A 408 20.95 -16.17 -4.33
CA THR A 408 20.36 -17.07 -3.33
C THR A 408 21.47 -17.82 -2.66
N ARG A 409 21.56 -17.73 -1.34
CA ARG A 409 22.47 -18.61 -0.59
C ARG A 409 21.85 -19.99 -0.53
N THR A 410 22.52 -20.96 -1.07
CA THR A 410 22.15 -22.38 -0.84
C THR A 410 22.35 -22.69 0.65
N PRO A 411 21.36 -23.28 1.34
CA PRO A 411 21.46 -23.59 2.76
C PRO A 411 22.60 -24.54 3.09
#